data_4a3a4427bd815c8a2e6728c1df046dfa
#
_entry.id   4a3a4427bd815c8a2e6728c1df046dfa
#
_cell.length_a   1.000
_cell.length_b   1.000
_cell.length_c   1.000
_cell.angle_alpha   90.00
_cell.angle_beta   90.00
_cell.angle_gamma   90.00
#
_symmetry.space_group_name_H-M   'P 1'
#
loop_
_entity.id
_entity.type
_entity.pdbx_description
1 polymer ?
#
loop_
_entity_poly.entity_id
_entity_poly.type
_entity_poly.pdbx_seq_one_letter_code
_entity_poly.pdbx_strand_id
1 'polypeptide(L)'
;INEVTSSGRLIPAITSPDLNASVGIEVDELRDQLFVANSNTASANGAAELGIYDLATGEQVAMVDLAASIPNKPSDSGHFANDVAVSLAGVAYVTDSRMKIVYKVDRYHRASVLLDFGIDAEYGLNGIEYHPSGILIVASPATAQLLRIPVDNPQRWAVIDLNFPATGVDGLVWASDGSLAVISNNSSRVSKYLSDDNWRTARLSGMASYSGQSTTGAVVGDEIYVVQPHFSDAEPPEIVRAKF
;
A
#
# COMPACT_ATOMS: atom_id res chain seq x y z
N ILE A 1 -8.97 -0.27 -13.95
CA ILE A 1 -7.61 -0.84 -13.72
C ILE A 1 -7.16 -1.52 -15.00
N ASN A 2 -5.87 -1.40 -15.32
CA ASN A 2 -5.31 -2.00 -16.53
C ASN A 2 -4.17 -2.96 -16.15
N GLU A 3 -4.06 -4.03 -16.93
CA GLU A 3 -2.87 -4.87 -16.95
C GLU A 3 -1.81 -4.25 -17.87
N VAL A 4 -0.56 -4.33 -17.49
CA VAL A 4 0.57 -3.94 -18.34
C VAL A 4 1.24 -5.20 -18.88
N THR A 5 1.14 -5.41 -20.19
CA THR A 5 1.77 -6.57 -20.84
C THR A 5 3.29 -6.46 -20.87
N SER A 6 3.98 -7.56 -21.14
CA SER A 6 5.43 -7.59 -21.33
C SER A 6 5.95 -6.67 -22.45
N SER A 7 5.08 -6.29 -23.39
CA SER A 7 5.39 -5.31 -24.45
C SER A 7 5.07 -3.87 -24.06
N GLY A 8 4.64 -3.61 -22.81
CA GLY A 8 4.24 -2.29 -22.32
C GLY A 8 2.86 -1.83 -22.74
N ARG A 9 2.05 -2.71 -23.37
CA ARG A 9 0.68 -2.36 -23.76
C ARG A 9 -0.27 -2.45 -22.57
N LEU A 10 -1.13 -1.45 -22.41
CA LEU A 10 -2.22 -1.46 -21.42
C LEU A 10 -3.42 -2.24 -21.97
N ILE A 11 -3.92 -3.18 -21.18
CA ILE A 11 -5.15 -3.94 -21.46
C ILE A 11 -6.11 -3.68 -20.29
N PRO A 12 -7.38 -3.28 -20.54
CA PRO A 12 -8.36 -3.18 -19.48
C PRO A 12 -8.53 -4.53 -18.77
N ALA A 13 -8.28 -4.57 -17.47
CA ALA A 13 -8.45 -5.76 -16.63
C ALA A 13 -9.73 -5.67 -15.81
N ILE A 14 -9.96 -4.53 -15.14
CA ILE A 14 -11.15 -4.31 -14.33
C ILE A 14 -11.77 -2.98 -14.70
N THR A 15 -13.08 -3.01 -14.96
CA THR A 15 -13.92 -1.83 -15.13
C THR A 15 -15.12 -1.98 -14.19
N SER A 16 -15.23 -1.11 -13.20
CA SER A 16 -16.33 -1.12 -12.23
C SER A 16 -16.81 0.31 -11.98
N PRO A 17 -18.13 0.55 -11.98
CA PRO A 17 -18.69 1.86 -11.64
C PRO A 17 -18.47 2.22 -10.16
N ASP A 18 -18.14 1.24 -9.31
CA ASP A 18 -17.94 1.44 -7.88
C ASP A 18 -16.51 1.91 -7.55
N LEU A 19 -15.57 1.81 -8.53
CA LEU A 19 -14.21 2.34 -8.37
C LEU A 19 -14.21 3.84 -8.64
N ASN A 20 -14.05 4.63 -7.57
CA ASN A 20 -13.99 6.09 -7.63
C ASN A 20 -12.56 6.61 -7.76
N ALA A 21 -11.68 6.19 -6.85
CA ALA A 21 -10.25 6.44 -6.90
C ALA A 21 -9.51 5.20 -6.41
N SER A 22 -9.02 4.40 -7.34
CA SER A 22 -8.14 3.28 -7.06
C SER A 22 -6.76 3.82 -6.72
N VAL A 23 -6.27 3.60 -5.50
CA VAL A 23 -5.01 4.14 -5.02
C VAL A 23 -3.96 3.03 -4.98
N GLY A 24 -3.96 2.17 -3.97
CA GLY A 24 -3.11 0.99 -3.89
C GLY A 24 -3.83 -0.26 -4.37
N ILE A 25 -3.08 -1.19 -4.92
CA ILE A 25 -3.59 -2.50 -5.38
C ILE A 25 -2.64 -3.61 -4.97
N GLU A 26 -3.21 -4.78 -4.67
CA GLU A 26 -2.45 -5.99 -4.32
C GLU A 26 -3.06 -7.22 -4.98
N VAL A 27 -2.21 -8.10 -5.50
CA VAL A 27 -2.63 -9.36 -6.13
C VAL A 27 -2.44 -10.52 -5.16
N ASP A 28 -3.50 -11.24 -4.85
CA ASP A 28 -3.44 -12.53 -4.18
C ASP A 28 -3.43 -13.64 -5.24
N GLU A 29 -2.25 -14.02 -5.70
CA GLU A 29 -2.07 -15.09 -6.70
C GLU A 29 -2.58 -16.45 -6.23
N LEU A 30 -2.61 -16.69 -4.90
CA LEU A 30 -3.09 -17.96 -4.35
C LEU A 30 -4.60 -18.13 -4.48
N ARG A 31 -5.34 -17.03 -4.62
CA ARG A 31 -6.81 -17.01 -4.69
C ARG A 31 -7.34 -16.39 -5.96
N ASP A 32 -6.44 -16.03 -6.89
CA ASP A 32 -6.78 -15.34 -8.13
C ASP A 32 -7.63 -14.09 -7.87
N GLN A 33 -7.23 -13.27 -6.90
CA GLN A 33 -7.95 -12.06 -6.51
C GLN A 33 -7.08 -10.81 -6.62
N LEU A 34 -7.70 -9.70 -7.02
CA LEU A 34 -7.14 -8.36 -6.94
C LEU A 34 -7.86 -7.58 -5.86
N PHE A 35 -7.08 -7.01 -4.95
CA PHE A 35 -7.53 -6.11 -3.91
C PHE A 35 -7.21 -4.67 -4.28
N VAL A 36 -8.15 -3.76 -4.06
CA VAL A 36 -8.04 -2.36 -4.49
C VAL A 36 -8.45 -1.45 -3.33
N ALA A 37 -7.51 -0.66 -2.82
CA ALA A 37 -7.84 0.44 -1.92
C ALA A 37 -8.58 1.51 -2.73
N ASN A 38 -9.88 1.67 -2.45
CA ASN A 38 -10.79 2.56 -3.16
C ASN A 38 -11.21 3.73 -2.27
N SER A 39 -10.99 4.94 -2.74
CA SER A 39 -11.33 6.15 -2.03
C SER A 39 -12.28 7.01 -2.82
N ASN A 40 -13.29 7.56 -2.16
CA ASN A 40 -14.17 8.55 -2.77
C ASN A 40 -13.93 9.93 -2.13
N THR A 41 -12.97 10.66 -2.69
CA THR A 41 -12.62 12.00 -2.20
C THR A 41 -13.64 13.06 -2.59
N ALA A 42 -14.55 12.77 -3.51
CA ALA A 42 -15.61 13.69 -3.95
C ALA A 42 -16.82 13.68 -3.00
N SER A 43 -16.99 12.65 -2.17
CA SER A 43 -18.01 12.64 -1.13
C SER A 43 -17.64 13.60 0.00
N ALA A 44 -18.63 14.23 0.63
CA ALA A 44 -18.41 15.24 1.69
C ALA A 44 -17.57 14.72 2.86
N ASN A 45 -17.63 13.40 3.13
CA ASN A 45 -16.92 12.76 4.24
C ASN A 45 -15.80 11.83 3.77
N GLY A 46 -15.50 11.77 2.46
CA GLY A 46 -14.66 10.72 1.90
C GLY A 46 -15.25 9.32 2.13
N ALA A 47 -14.86 8.36 1.33
CA ALA A 47 -15.11 6.96 1.62
C ALA A 47 -13.78 6.22 1.63
N ALA A 48 -13.65 5.24 2.51
CA ALA A 48 -12.58 4.26 2.48
C ALA A 48 -13.20 2.89 2.28
N GLU A 49 -12.92 2.28 1.15
CA GLU A 49 -13.48 1.00 0.74
C GLU A 49 -12.35 0.06 0.28
N LEU A 50 -12.60 -1.22 0.33
CA LEU A 50 -11.76 -2.24 -0.29
C LEU A 50 -12.56 -2.96 -1.37
N GLY A 51 -12.17 -2.75 -2.63
CA GLY A 51 -12.66 -3.53 -3.76
C GLY A 51 -11.94 -4.87 -3.83
N ILE A 52 -12.68 -5.96 -4.04
CA ILE A 52 -12.14 -7.31 -4.24
C ILE A 52 -12.69 -7.82 -5.57
N TYR A 53 -11.80 -8.22 -6.45
CA TYR A 53 -12.14 -8.64 -7.81
C TYR A 53 -11.53 -10.00 -8.11
N ASP A 54 -12.24 -10.81 -8.90
CA ASP A 54 -11.67 -11.99 -9.52
C ASP A 54 -10.66 -11.57 -10.59
N LEU A 55 -9.43 -12.04 -10.47
CA LEU A 55 -8.33 -11.59 -11.34
C LEU A 55 -8.48 -12.11 -12.78
N ALA A 56 -9.08 -13.29 -12.96
CA ALA A 56 -9.24 -13.90 -14.27
C ALA A 56 -10.40 -13.30 -15.08
N THR A 57 -11.49 -12.92 -14.41
CA THR A 57 -12.71 -12.42 -15.05
C THR A 57 -12.89 -10.91 -14.98
N GLY A 58 -12.25 -10.26 -13.99
CA GLY A 58 -12.46 -8.86 -13.64
C GLY A 58 -13.78 -8.60 -12.91
N GLU A 59 -14.53 -9.64 -12.55
CA GLU A 59 -15.81 -9.50 -11.84
C GLU A 59 -15.60 -9.06 -10.39
N GLN A 60 -16.46 -8.18 -9.93
CA GLN A 60 -16.45 -7.72 -8.54
C GLN A 60 -16.98 -8.82 -7.60
N VAL A 61 -16.10 -9.28 -6.70
CA VAL A 61 -16.45 -10.24 -5.64
C VAL A 61 -17.08 -9.51 -4.46
N ALA A 62 -16.51 -8.36 -4.06
CA ALA A 62 -17.02 -7.53 -2.98
C ALA A 62 -16.56 -6.08 -3.11
N MET A 63 -17.34 -5.17 -2.50
CA MET A 63 -16.92 -3.82 -2.14
C MET A 63 -17.20 -3.65 -0.64
N VAL A 64 -16.14 -3.51 0.15
CA VAL A 64 -16.20 -3.52 1.62
C VAL A 64 -16.06 -2.10 2.14
N ASP A 65 -17.06 -1.55 2.80
CA ASP A 65 -17.00 -0.27 3.50
C ASP A 65 -16.13 -0.43 4.77
N LEU A 66 -14.92 0.09 4.73
CA LEU A 66 -13.97 0.05 5.84
C LEU A 66 -14.38 1.00 6.95
N ALA A 67 -14.89 2.16 6.57
CA ALA A 67 -15.27 3.21 7.50
C ALA A 67 -16.44 2.80 8.40
N ALA A 68 -17.34 1.91 7.93
CA ALA A 68 -18.43 1.35 8.72
C ALA A 68 -17.94 0.54 9.94
N SER A 69 -16.68 0.09 9.93
CA SER A 69 -16.10 -0.68 11.05
C SER A 69 -15.63 0.18 12.22
N ILE A 70 -15.64 1.52 12.10
CA ILE A 70 -15.19 2.43 13.15
C ILE A 70 -16.34 2.69 14.13
N PRO A 71 -16.18 2.35 15.42
CA PRO A 71 -17.16 2.69 16.44
C PRO A 71 -17.32 4.22 16.58
N ASN A 72 -18.55 4.71 16.62
CA ASN A 72 -18.85 6.13 16.84
C ASN A 72 -18.14 7.08 15.85
N LYS A 73 -18.14 6.71 14.57
CA LYS A 73 -17.52 7.49 13.50
C LYS A 73 -17.92 8.96 13.58
N PRO A 74 -16.96 9.90 13.66
CA PRO A 74 -17.24 11.33 13.53
C PRO A 74 -17.81 11.61 12.13
N SER A 75 -18.93 12.36 12.05
CA SER A 75 -19.63 12.65 10.79
C SER A 75 -18.80 13.44 9.77
N ASP A 76 -17.73 14.09 10.23
CA ASP A 76 -16.94 15.08 9.46
C ASP A 76 -15.53 14.57 9.14
N SER A 77 -15.20 13.33 9.51
CA SER A 77 -13.86 12.77 9.27
C SER A 77 -13.75 12.32 7.82
N GLY A 78 -12.89 12.98 7.07
CA GLY A 78 -12.52 12.49 5.76
C GLY A 78 -11.78 11.15 5.87
N HIS A 79 -12.08 10.23 4.96
CA HIS A 79 -11.37 8.94 4.85
C HIS A 79 -10.53 8.91 3.59
N PHE A 80 -9.45 8.13 3.61
CA PHE A 80 -8.63 7.89 2.43
C PHE A 80 -7.95 6.53 2.55
N ALA A 81 -8.61 5.48 2.01
CA ALA A 81 -7.96 4.19 1.81
C ALA A 81 -6.80 4.39 0.82
N ASN A 82 -5.57 4.13 1.27
CA ASN A 82 -4.38 4.44 0.50
C ASN A 82 -3.80 3.18 -0.14
N ASP A 83 -3.42 2.21 0.67
CA ASP A 83 -2.73 1.02 0.17
C ASP A 83 -3.24 -0.24 0.87
N VAL A 84 -2.95 -1.41 0.28
CA VAL A 84 -3.44 -2.70 0.74
C VAL A 84 -2.34 -3.74 0.67
N ALA A 85 -2.24 -4.58 1.69
CA ALA A 85 -1.41 -5.78 1.73
C ALA A 85 -2.25 -6.99 2.08
N VAL A 86 -1.93 -8.15 1.51
CA VAL A 86 -2.67 -9.39 1.75
C VAL A 86 -1.76 -10.46 2.37
N SER A 87 -2.23 -11.07 3.45
CA SER A 87 -1.50 -12.18 4.09
C SER A 87 -1.68 -13.48 3.32
N LEU A 88 -0.79 -14.46 3.57
CA LEU A 88 -0.91 -15.81 3.02
C LEU A 88 -2.24 -16.51 3.37
N ALA A 89 -2.92 -16.07 4.43
CA ALA A 89 -4.23 -16.56 4.84
C ALA A 89 -5.42 -15.86 4.12
N GLY A 90 -5.15 -14.90 3.21
CA GLY A 90 -6.18 -14.14 2.50
C GLY A 90 -6.86 -13.07 3.37
N VAL A 91 -6.16 -12.57 4.38
CA VAL A 91 -6.60 -11.44 5.19
C VAL A 91 -5.96 -10.18 4.63
N ALA A 92 -6.77 -9.20 4.25
CA ALA A 92 -6.29 -7.93 3.75
C ALA A 92 -6.13 -6.91 4.89
N TYR A 93 -5.13 -6.04 4.74
CA TYR A 93 -4.84 -4.92 5.63
C TYR A 93 -4.76 -3.65 4.79
N VAL A 94 -5.48 -2.61 5.20
CA VAL A 94 -5.61 -1.37 4.42
C VAL A 94 -5.23 -0.17 5.29
N THR A 95 -4.38 0.71 4.76
CA THR A 95 -4.06 1.98 5.43
C THR A 95 -5.08 3.05 5.07
N ASP A 96 -5.50 3.83 6.07
CA ASP A 96 -6.23 5.09 5.88
C ASP A 96 -5.31 6.25 6.27
N SER A 97 -4.88 7.01 5.27
CA SER A 97 -3.92 8.10 5.48
C SER A 97 -4.51 9.27 6.27
N ARG A 98 -5.81 9.53 6.15
CA ARG A 98 -6.47 10.64 6.82
C ARG A 98 -6.86 10.31 8.26
N MET A 99 -7.45 9.14 8.45
CA MET A 99 -7.88 8.68 9.78
C MET A 99 -6.73 8.08 10.59
N LYS A 100 -5.59 7.77 9.94
CA LYS A 100 -4.43 7.12 10.57
C LYS A 100 -4.78 5.79 11.21
N ILE A 101 -5.57 5.02 10.48
CA ILE A 101 -6.07 3.70 10.84
C ILE A 101 -5.47 2.66 9.92
N VAL A 102 -5.16 1.49 10.46
CA VAL A 102 -4.97 0.26 9.69
C VAL A 102 -6.20 -0.60 9.90
N TYR A 103 -6.91 -0.87 8.82
CA TYR A 103 -8.04 -1.80 8.82
C TYR A 103 -7.57 -3.22 8.56
N LYS A 104 -8.40 -4.18 8.99
CA LYS A 104 -8.29 -5.59 8.67
C LYS A 104 -9.59 -6.05 8.05
N VAL A 105 -9.51 -6.73 6.92
CA VAL A 105 -10.64 -7.39 6.25
C VAL A 105 -10.37 -8.89 6.23
N ASP A 106 -11.25 -9.67 6.86
CA ASP A 106 -11.09 -11.12 6.92
C ASP A 106 -11.52 -11.80 5.60
N ARG A 107 -11.21 -13.07 5.46
CA ARG A 107 -11.56 -13.87 4.25
C ARG A 107 -13.07 -14.00 3.98
N TYR A 108 -13.91 -13.52 4.89
CA TYR A 108 -15.37 -13.44 4.74
C TYR A 108 -15.83 -12.01 4.43
N HIS A 109 -14.88 -11.16 4.05
CA HIS A 109 -15.07 -9.74 3.70
C HIS A 109 -15.63 -8.89 4.84
N ARG A 110 -15.31 -9.22 6.10
CA ARG A 110 -15.72 -8.45 7.26
C ARG A 110 -14.59 -7.51 7.68
N ALA A 111 -14.88 -6.20 7.65
CA ALA A 111 -13.93 -5.19 8.09
C ALA A 111 -13.93 -5.03 9.62
N SER A 112 -12.77 -4.68 10.14
CA SER A 112 -12.55 -4.27 11.53
C SER A 112 -11.35 -3.34 11.60
N VAL A 113 -11.28 -2.49 12.63
CA VAL A 113 -10.07 -1.71 12.93
C VAL A 113 -9.02 -2.65 13.52
N LEU A 114 -7.84 -2.73 12.91
CA LEU A 114 -6.69 -3.44 13.45
C LEU A 114 -5.93 -2.54 14.45
N LEU A 115 -5.61 -1.32 14.02
CA LEU A 115 -4.88 -0.34 14.82
C LEU A 115 -5.34 1.07 14.46
N ASP A 116 -5.66 1.86 15.47
CA ASP A 116 -5.96 3.28 15.37
C ASP A 116 -4.85 4.05 16.09
N PHE A 117 -4.11 4.88 15.36
CA PHE A 117 -3.07 5.74 15.90
C PHE A 117 -3.63 7.02 16.51
N GLY A 118 -4.90 7.34 16.24
CA GLY A 118 -5.54 8.59 16.59
C GLY A 118 -5.28 9.69 15.56
N ILE A 119 -6.27 10.53 15.35
CA ILE A 119 -6.24 11.59 14.32
C ILE A 119 -5.09 12.58 14.49
N ASP A 120 -4.67 12.82 15.73
CA ASP A 120 -3.60 13.76 16.08
C ASP A 120 -2.20 13.11 16.08
N ALA A 121 -2.09 11.81 15.77
CA ALA A 121 -0.79 11.16 15.70
C ALA A 121 0.11 11.82 14.63
N GLU A 122 1.40 11.89 14.92
CA GLU A 122 2.39 12.46 13.98
C GLU A 122 2.63 11.58 12.74
N TYR A 123 2.28 10.30 12.81
CA TYR A 123 2.46 9.35 11.72
C TYR A 123 1.40 9.56 10.64
N GLY A 124 1.85 9.74 9.40
CA GLY A 124 0.99 9.60 8.22
C GLY A 124 1.10 8.17 7.72
N LEU A 125 -0.01 7.50 7.43
CA LEU A 125 0.03 6.13 6.89
C LEU A 125 -0.06 6.18 5.37
N ASN A 126 0.79 5.38 4.69
CA ASN A 126 0.81 5.27 3.23
C ASN A 126 1.00 3.80 2.84
N GLY A 127 2.04 3.46 2.09
CA GLY A 127 2.32 2.09 1.67
C GLY A 127 2.31 1.08 2.81
N ILE A 128 1.86 -0.12 2.54
CA ILE A 128 1.78 -1.22 3.51
C ILE A 128 2.20 -2.54 2.87
N GLU A 129 2.95 -3.35 3.60
CA GLU A 129 3.36 -4.69 3.19
C GLU A 129 3.19 -5.71 4.30
N TYR A 130 2.78 -6.93 3.95
CA TYR A 130 2.70 -8.05 4.87
C TYR A 130 3.95 -8.92 4.78
N HIS A 131 4.62 -9.14 5.91
CA HIS A 131 5.72 -10.09 6.02
C HIS A 131 5.24 -11.44 6.56
N PRO A 132 5.71 -12.59 6.03
CA PRO A 132 5.25 -13.92 6.44
C PRO A 132 5.45 -14.26 7.93
N SER A 133 6.29 -13.52 8.65
CA SER A 133 6.43 -13.66 10.11
C SER A 133 5.25 -13.09 10.91
N GLY A 134 4.19 -12.63 10.27
CA GLY A 134 2.99 -12.09 10.93
C GLY A 134 3.13 -10.63 11.34
N ILE A 135 3.88 -9.85 10.58
CA ILE A 135 3.98 -8.40 10.79
C ILE A 135 3.56 -7.63 9.54
N LEU A 136 3.06 -6.42 9.76
CA LEU A 136 2.92 -5.42 8.72
C LEU A 136 4.08 -4.44 8.82
N ILE A 137 4.57 -3.98 7.68
CA ILE A 137 5.44 -2.83 7.59
C ILE A 137 4.65 -1.72 6.91
N VAL A 138 4.57 -0.56 7.55
CA VAL A 138 3.77 0.58 7.09
C VAL A 138 4.66 1.79 6.91
N ALA A 139 4.54 2.43 5.78
CA ALA A 139 5.24 3.66 5.46
C ALA A 139 4.64 4.84 6.22
N SER A 140 5.49 5.68 6.83
CA SER A 140 5.11 6.94 7.45
C SER A 140 5.89 8.10 6.81
N PRO A 141 5.35 8.70 5.73
CA PRO A 141 6.02 9.80 5.03
C PRO A 141 6.21 11.04 5.90
N ALA A 142 5.27 11.32 6.82
CA ALA A 142 5.34 12.47 7.71
C ALA A 142 6.57 12.46 8.63
N THR A 143 7.02 11.28 9.04
CA THR A 143 8.17 11.10 9.94
C THR A 143 9.39 10.50 9.25
N ALA A 144 9.30 10.19 7.94
CA ALA A 144 10.35 9.50 7.17
C ALA A 144 10.76 8.14 7.76
N GLN A 145 9.79 7.39 8.29
CA GLN A 145 9.98 6.15 9.03
C GLN A 145 9.19 5.00 8.44
N LEU A 146 9.55 3.79 8.85
CA LEU A 146 8.76 2.58 8.66
C LEU A 146 8.27 2.11 10.03
N LEU A 147 7.01 1.70 10.08
CA LEU A 147 6.36 1.18 11.29
C LEU A 147 6.21 -0.33 11.17
N ARG A 148 6.56 -1.05 12.22
CA ARG A 148 6.40 -2.48 12.37
C ARG A 148 5.19 -2.77 13.25
N ILE A 149 4.19 -3.48 12.73
CA ILE A 149 2.94 -3.78 13.44
C ILE A 149 2.74 -5.31 13.48
N PRO A 150 2.89 -5.98 14.63
CA PRO A 150 2.52 -7.39 14.77
C PRO A 150 1.00 -7.57 14.63
N VAL A 151 0.55 -8.43 13.71
CA VAL A 151 -0.89 -8.60 13.45
C VAL A 151 -1.66 -9.31 14.57
N ASP A 152 -0.97 -10.09 15.38
CA ASP A 152 -1.51 -10.77 16.56
C ASP A 152 -1.61 -9.88 17.80
N ASN A 153 -0.78 -8.83 17.85
CA ASN A 153 -0.79 -7.85 18.95
C ASN A 153 -0.42 -6.45 18.42
N PRO A 154 -1.33 -5.78 17.69
CA PRO A 154 -1.04 -4.54 16.98
C PRO A 154 -0.67 -3.38 17.92
N GLN A 155 -1.09 -3.42 19.19
CA GLN A 155 -0.69 -2.42 20.20
C GLN A 155 0.81 -2.45 20.53
N ARG A 156 1.55 -3.51 20.14
CA ARG A 156 3.00 -3.61 20.25
C ARG A 156 3.74 -3.13 19.01
N TRP A 157 3.10 -2.26 18.23
CA TRP A 157 3.77 -1.62 17.12
C TRP A 157 5.01 -0.82 17.56
N ALA A 158 5.95 -0.62 16.67
CA ALA A 158 7.17 0.14 16.93
C ALA A 158 7.70 0.75 15.62
N VAL A 159 8.48 1.81 15.73
CA VAL A 159 9.29 2.33 14.64
C VAL A 159 10.44 1.35 14.36
N ILE A 160 10.71 1.08 13.09
CA ILE A 160 11.89 0.31 12.67
C ILE A 160 13.12 1.23 12.75
N ASP A 161 14.16 0.79 13.46
CA ASP A 161 15.43 1.52 13.50
C ASP A 161 16.17 1.34 12.15
N LEU A 162 16.20 2.40 11.35
CA LEU A 162 16.82 2.43 10.04
C LEU A 162 18.18 3.12 10.10
N ASN A 163 19.22 2.49 9.57
CA ASN A 163 20.53 3.12 9.44
C ASN A 163 20.57 4.23 8.37
N PHE A 164 19.53 4.34 7.55
CA PHE A 164 19.31 5.39 6.57
C PHE A 164 17.82 5.75 6.54
N PRO A 165 17.42 7.03 6.64
CA PRO A 165 16.01 7.40 6.76
C PRO A 165 15.23 7.15 5.48
N ALA A 166 13.98 6.73 5.60
CA ALA A 166 13.03 6.50 4.50
C ALA A 166 12.37 7.82 4.05
N THR A 167 13.18 8.83 3.74
CA THR A 167 12.69 10.18 3.40
C THR A 167 11.82 10.16 2.15
N GLY A 168 10.61 10.71 2.28
CA GLY A 168 9.63 10.78 1.20
C GLY A 168 9.03 9.45 0.84
N VAL A 169 9.09 8.45 1.75
CA VAL A 169 8.50 7.13 1.53
C VAL A 169 7.02 7.25 1.14
N ASP A 170 6.64 6.45 0.14
CA ASP A 170 5.28 6.33 -0.37
C ASP A 170 4.90 4.85 -0.43
N GLY A 171 5.12 4.16 -1.54
CA GLY A 171 4.87 2.74 -1.68
C GLY A 171 5.99 1.83 -1.15
N LEU A 172 5.62 0.61 -0.85
CA LEU A 172 6.49 -0.48 -0.42
C LEU A 172 6.29 -1.68 -1.34
N VAL A 173 7.32 -2.51 -1.54
CA VAL A 173 7.19 -3.80 -2.23
C VAL A 173 8.32 -4.76 -1.81
N TRP A 174 7.98 -6.04 -1.62
CA TRP A 174 8.99 -7.07 -1.37
C TRP A 174 9.73 -7.42 -2.65
N ALA A 175 11.05 -7.30 -2.64
CA ALA A 175 11.90 -7.76 -3.72
C ALA A 175 12.16 -9.27 -3.61
N SER A 176 12.51 -9.91 -4.74
CA SER A 176 12.79 -11.34 -4.82
C SER A 176 13.94 -11.82 -3.93
N ASP A 177 14.88 -10.93 -3.60
CA ASP A 177 16.00 -11.18 -2.71
C ASP A 177 15.65 -11.07 -1.21
N GLY A 178 14.38 -10.86 -0.87
CA GLY A 178 13.88 -10.70 0.49
C GLY A 178 14.10 -9.31 1.09
N SER A 179 14.65 -8.36 0.34
CA SER A 179 14.71 -6.97 0.76
C SER A 179 13.36 -6.28 0.59
N LEU A 180 13.08 -5.29 1.44
CA LEU A 180 11.96 -4.37 1.25
C LEU A 180 12.44 -3.20 0.38
N ALA A 181 11.83 -3.03 -0.76
CA ALA A 181 12.00 -1.85 -1.60
C ALA A 181 11.04 -0.76 -1.14
N VAL A 182 11.59 0.38 -0.80
CA VAL A 182 10.93 1.60 -0.35
C VAL A 182 10.96 2.61 -1.47
N ILE A 183 9.81 2.89 -2.07
CA ILE A 183 9.65 3.87 -3.13
C ILE A 183 9.49 5.25 -2.48
N SER A 184 10.37 6.18 -2.84
CA SER A 184 10.40 7.53 -2.29
C SER A 184 9.88 8.53 -3.31
N ASN A 185 8.69 9.06 -3.05
CA ASN A 185 7.96 9.96 -3.94
C ASN A 185 8.79 11.21 -4.32
N ASN A 186 9.10 12.05 -3.33
CA ASN A 186 9.78 13.33 -3.59
C ASN A 186 11.31 13.22 -3.79
N SER A 187 11.88 12.03 -3.58
CA SER A 187 13.33 11.80 -3.69
C SER A 187 13.71 11.04 -4.96
N SER A 188 12.73 10.67 -5.78
CA SER A 188 12.91 9.98 -7.08
C SER A 188 13.87 8.80 -6.96
N ARG A 189 13.63 7.93 -5.98
CA ARG A 189 14.50 6.78 -5.70
C ARG A 189 13.75 5.60 -5.14
N VAL A 190 14.35 4.43 -5.29
CA VAL A 190 14.04 3.21 -4.55
C VAL A 190 15.20 2.86 -3.64
N SER A 191 14.93 2.66 -2.36
CA SER A 191 15.90 2.20 -1.37
C SER A 191 15.54 0.80 -0.92
N LYS A 192 16.48 -0.14 -0.99
CA LYS A 192 16.29 -1.52 -0.54
C LYS A 192 16.81 -1.68 0.88
N TYR A 193 16.01 -2.25 1.76
CA TYR A 193 16.38 -2.53 3.15
C TYR A 193 16.33 -4.02 3.44
N LEU A 194 17.26 -4.49 4.26
CA LEU A 194 17.31 -5.86 4.79
C LEU A 194 17.29 -5.83 6.30
N SER A 195 16.59 -6.79 6.88
CA SER A 195 16.55 -7.04 8.32
C SER A 195 16.85 -8.50 8.62
N ASP A 196 17.52 -8.78 9.72
CA ASP A 196 17.82 -10.11 10.25
C ASP A 196 17.25 -10.34 11.66
N ASP A 197 16.49 -9.36 12.20
CA ASP A 197 15.93 -9.37 13.55
C ASP A 197 14.39 -9.22 13.58
N ASN A 198 13.74 -9.70 12.54
CA ASN A 198 12.30 -9.59 12.35
C ASN A 198 11.82 -8.12 12.30
N TRP A 199 12.55 -7.29 11.56
CA TRP A 199 12.22 -5.90 11.27
C TRP A 199 12.14 -4.98 12.52
N ARG A 200 12.95 -5.25 13.54
CA ARG A 200 13.19 -4.29 14.62
C ARG A 200 14.19 -3.24 14.19
N THR A 201 15.22 -3.67 13.46
CA THR A 201 16.18 -2.82 12.78
C THR A 201 16.23 -3.19 11.29
N ALA A 202 16.62 -2.26 10.43
CA ALA A 202 16.89 -2.57 9.03
C ALA A 202 18.02 -1.70 8.49
N ARG A 203 18.80 -2.28 7.58
CA ARG A 203 19.94 -1.63 6.94
C ARG A 203 19.71 -1.45 5.46
N LEU A 204 20.12 -0.30 4.94
CA LEU A 204 20.17 -0.03 3.50
C LEU A 204 21.10 -1.03 2.83
N SER A 205 20.60 -1.73 1.81
CA SER A 205 21.35 -2.72 1.03
C SER A 205 21.56 -2.31 -0.43
N GLY A 206 20.76 -1.39 -0.94
CA GLY A 206 20.86 -0.88 -2.31
C GLY A 206 20.04 0.38 -2.49
N MET A 207 20.37 1.14 -3.51
CA MET A 207 19.65 2.36 -3.89
C MET A 207 19.68 2.54 -5.40
N ALA A 208 18.54 2.83 -5.99
CA ALA A 208 18.38 3.23 -7.38
C ALA A 208 17.73 4.60 -7.44
N SER A 209 18.24 5.46 -8.34
CA SER A 209 17.66 6.78 -8.60
C SER A 209 17.22 6.88 -10.05
N TYR A 210 16.18 7.65 -10.29
CA TYR A 210 15.61 7.90 -11.61
C TYR A 210 15.11 9.35 -11.70
N SER A 211 14.71 9.79 -12.89
CA SER A 211 14.03 11.07 -13.06
C SER A 211 12.53 10.90 -12.82
N GLY A 212 11.88 11.92 -12.28
CA GLY A 212 10.44 11.95 -12.07
C GLY A 212 9.99 11.47 -10.69
N GLN A 213 8.76 11.83 -10.35
CA GLN A 213 8.10 11.45 -9.10
C GLN A 213 7.45 10.07 -9.25
N SER A 214 7.68 9.18 -8.30
CA SER A 214 7.00 7.87 -8.27
C SER A 214 6.26 7.65 -6.97
N THR A 215 5.20 6.85 -7.02
CA THR A 215 4.32 6.62 -5.88
C THR A 215 4.44 5.21 -5.32
N THR A 216 4.37 4.22 -6.19
CA THR A 216 4.44 2.81 -5.81
C THR A 216 5.18 2.01 -6.87
N GLY A 217 5.31 0.72 -6.68
CA GLY A 217 5.99 -0.16 -7.62
C GLY A 217 5.49 -1.59 -7.54
N ALA A 218 6.06 -2.42 -8.40
CA ALA A 218 5.83 -3.85 -8.42
C ALA A 218 7.13 -4.58 -8.79
N VAL A 219 7.19 -5.87 -8.45
CA VAL A 219 8.32 -6.73 -8.81
C VAL A 219 7.90 -7.67 -9.93
N VAL A 220 8.74 -7.76 -10.96
CA VAL A 220 8.59 -8.73 -12.06
C VAL A 220 9.90 -9.49 -12.19
N GLY A 221 9.91 -10.75 -11.80
CA GLY A 221 11.14 -11.52 -11.63
C GLY A 221 12.04 -10.89 -10.57
N ASP A 222 13.25 -10.50 -10.93
CA ASP A 222 14.21 -9.83 -10.04
C ASP A 222 14.23 -8.31 -10.20
N GLU A 223 13.36 -7.76 -11.03
CA GLU A 223 13.35 -6.34 -11.36
C GLU A 223 12.22 -5.59 -10.65
N ILE A 224 12.53 -4.38 -10.20
CA ILE A 224 11.57 -3.47 -9.57
C ILE A 224 11.18 -2.41 -10.58
N TYR A 225 9.88 -2.27 -10.78
CA TYR A 225 9.27 -1.25 -11.60
C TYR A 225 8.51 -0.27 -10.72
N VAL A 226 8.60 1.02 -11.01
CA VAL A 226 7.90 2.08 -10.29
C VAL A 226 6.92 2.81 -11.20
N VAL A 227 5.81 3.23 -10.64
CA VAL A 227 4.80 4.04 -11.34
C VAL A 227 5.13 5.51 -11.17
N GLN A 228 5.23 6.24 -12.27
CA GLN A 228 5.35 7.69 -12.32
C GLN A 228 4.02 8.26 -12.83
N PRO A 229 3.20 8.86 -11.95
CA PRO A 229 1.84 9.25 -12.30
C PRO A 229 1.75 10.59 -13.03
N HIS A 230 2.81 11.39 -13.05
CA HIS A 230 2.84 12.73 -13.69
C HIS A 230 1.70 13.66 -13.24
N PHE A 231 1.44 13.70 -11.91
CA PHE A 231 0.32 14.48 -11.33
C PHE A 231 0.36 15.99 -11.61
N SER A 232 1.55 16.52 -11.86
CA SER A 232 1.79 17.98 -11.96
C SER A 232 2.17 18.47 -13.35
N ASP A 233 2.29 17.58 -14.33
CA ASP A 233 2.64 17.92 -15.70
C ASP A 233 1.67 17.29 -16.71
N ALA A 234 1.88 17.50 -18.00
CA ALA A 234 1.01 17.01 -19.07
C ALA A 234 1.50 15.67 -19.67
N GLU A 235 2.55 15.10 -19.11
CA GLU A 235 3.07 13.83 -19.62
C GLU A 235 2.16 12.66 -19.19
N PRO A 236 2.02 11.63 -20.03
CA PRO A 236 1.26 10.45 -19.67
C PRO A 236 1.94 9.69 -18.53
N PRO A 237 1.19 9.01 -17.66
CA PRO A 237 1.76 8.12 -16.66
C PRO A 237 2.66 7.05 -17.31
N GLU A 238 3.78 6.76 -16.66
CA GLU A 238 4.72 5.76 -17.14
C GLU A 238 5.16 4.78 -16.05
N ILE A 239 5.71 3.64 -16.48
CA ILE A 239 6.31 2.64 -15.62
C ILE A 239 7.80 2.57 -15.94
N VAL A 240 8.62 2.80 -14.93
CA VAL A 240 10.08 2.89 -15.07
C VAL A 240 10.75 1.79 -14.24
N ARG A 241 11.75 1.14 -14.83
CA ARG A 241 12.55 0.15 -14.10
C ARG A 241 13.59 0.85 -13.22
N ALA A 242 13.60 0.54 -11.92
CA ALA A 242 14.65 0.94 -11.01
C ALA A 242 15.92 0.10 -11.27
N LYS A 243 17.05 0.76 -11.52
CA LYS A 243 18.33 0.11 -11.79
C LYS A 243 19.28 0.29 -10.61
N PHE A 244 19.59 -0.80 -9.91
CA PHE A 244 20.50 -0.86 -8.77
C PHE A 244 21.93 -1.11 -9.19
#